data_aab1c282cc71e85f3ebe30563aa3f76f
#
_entry.id   aab1c282cc71e85f3ebe30563aa3f76f
#
_cell.length_a   1.000
_cell.length_b   1.000
_cell.length_c   1.000
_cell.angle_alpha   90.00
_cell.angle_beta   90.00
_cell.angle_gamma   90.00
#
_symmetry.space_group_name_H-M   'P 1'
#
loop_
_entity.id
_entity.type
_entity.pdbx_description
1 polymer ?
#
loop_
_entity_poly.entity_id
_entity_poly.type
_entity_poly.pdbx_seq_one_letter_code
_entity_poly.pdbx_strand_id
1 'polypeptide(L)'
;FIILALGIFSPEPEISASEKKPDFSAIIGEWVRPDGGYLIRVRGVNPDGSVDAGYFNPAKINIAEANVSLWKGFVKLFIKLQDKGYPGSTYNLYYYPEKDALAGFYYQAAIGQTYEVIFVRK
;
A
#
# COMPACT_ATOMS: atom_id res chain seq x y z
N PHE A 1 25.36 -35.61 -25.28
CA PHE A 1 25.04 -35.15 -24.80
C PHE A 1 24.50 -34.50 -24.18
N ILE A 2 24.23 -34.45 -24.11
CA ILE A 2 23.71 -33.89 -23.49
C ILE A 2 23.24 -33.29 -22.79
N ILE A 3 23.13 -33.39 -22.69
CA ILE A 3 22.62 -32.87 -21.94
C ILE A 3 22.17 -32.18 -21.42
N LEU A 4 22.11 -32.45 -21.42
CA LEU A 4 21.62 -31.76 -20.83
C LEU A 4 21.16 -31.11 -20.33
N ALA A 5 21.27 -31.24 -20.47
CA ALA A 5 20.79 -30.62 -19.92
C ALA A 5 20.26 -30.21 -19.34
N LEU A 6 20.02 -30.53 -19.18
CA LEU A 6 19.45 -30.11 -18.54
C LEU A 6 19.13 -29.42 -17.87
N GLY A 7 19.31 -29.48 -17.84
CA GLY A 7 19.00 -28.85 -17.06
C GLY A 7 18.47 -28.09 -16.76
N ILE A 8 18.32 -28.26 -16.92
CA ILE A 8 17.80 -27.63 -16.67
C ILE A 8 17.26 -27.08 -16.09
N PHE A 9 16.97 -27.48 -15.95
CA PHE A 9 16.36 -27.05 -15.26
C PHE A 9 15.95 -26.53 -14.56
N SER A 10 15.90 -26.56 -14.45
CA SER A 10 15.36 -26.20 -13.60
C SER A 10 14.67 -25.87 -12.83
N PRO A 11 14.53 -26.06 -12.50
CA PRO A 11 13.75 -25.77 -11.78
C PRO A 11 13.27 -25.22 -11.09
N GLU A 12 12.93 -25.23 -10.98
CA GLU A 12 12.39 -24.72 -10.48
C GLU A 12 11.91 -24.21 -9.75
N PRO A 13 12.13 -24.28 -9.52
CA PRO A 13 11.32 -23.78 -8.61
C PRO A 13 11.13 -22.46 -8.19
N GLU A 14 11.65 -21.80 -8.57
CA GLU A 14 11.14 -20.64 -8.28
C GLU A 14 9.81 -20.67 -7.91
N ILE A 15 9.43 -21.62 -8.02
CA ILE A 15 8.12 -21.90 -7.67
C ILE A 15 7.81 -21.62 -6.27
N SER A 16 8.72 -21.86 -5.41
CA SER A 16 8.47 -21.60 -4.01
C SER A 16 8.19 -20.14 -3.78
N ALA A 17 8.82 -19.29 -4.53
CA ALA A 17 8.51 -17.88 -4.43
C ALA A 17 7.10 -17.60 -4.87
N SER A 18 6.68 -18.24 -5.94
CA SER A 18 5.34 -18.01 -6.43
C SER A 18 4.28 -18.56 -5.50
N GLU A 19 4.63 -19.54 -4.70
CA GLU A 19 3.70 -20.09 -3.76
C GLU A 19 3.50 -19.20 -2.56
N LYS A 20 4.42 -18.31 -2.30
CA LYS A 20 4.32 -17.39 -1.18
C LYS A 20 3.58 -16.17 -1.62
N LYS A 21 2.30 -16.18 -1.39
CA LYS A 21 1.49 -14.99 -1.66
C LYS A 21 1.88 -13.90 -0.68
N PRO A 22 1.88 -12.66 -1.14
CA PRO A 22 2.14 -11.54 -0.23
C PRO A 22 1.07 -11.50 0.84
N ASP A 23 1.49 -11.19 2.05
CA ASP A 23 0.56 -11.04 3.16
C ASP A 23 0.17 -9.58 3.26
N PHE A 24 -0.92 -9.23 2.61
CA PHE A 24 -1.43 -7.86 2.66
C PHE A 24 -2.18 -7.56 3.94
N SER A 25 -2.47 -8.57 4.76
CA SER A 25 -3.26 -8.36 5.98
C SER A 25 -2.52 -7.50 6.99
N ALA A 26 -1.21 -7.38 6.87
CA ALA A 26 -0.43 -6.58 7.81
C ALA A 26 -0.85 -5.11 7.83
N ILE A 27 -1.45 -4.61 6.73
CA ILE A 27 -1.87 -3.21 6.69
C ILE A 27 -3.29 -2.99 7.21
N ILE A 28 -3.99 -4.05 7.57
CA ILE A 28 -5.35 -3.91 8.11
C ILE A 28 -5.27 -3.27 9.50
N GLY A 29 -6.10 -2.27 9.73
CA GLY A 29 -6.15 -1.56 11.00
C GLY A 29 -6.26 -0.07 10.81
N GLU A 30 -5.95 0.68 11.87
CA GLU A 30 -6.04 2.13 11.85
C GLU A 30 -4.64 2.74 11.94
N TRP A 31 -4.43 3.76 11.12
CA TRP A 31 -3.13 4.40 10.95
C TRP A 31 -3.27 5.90 11.10
N VAL A 32 -2.39 6.53 11.88
CA VAL A 32 -2.44 7.97 12.12
C VAL A 32 -1.12 8.62 11.74
N ARG A 33 -1.21 9.85 11.26
CA ARG A 33 -0.03 10.69 11.05
C ARG A 33 0.25 11.46 12.33
N PRO A 34 1.49 11.34 12.87
CA PRO A 34 1.81 12.08 14.10
C PRO A 34 1.77 13.60 13.93
N ASP A 35 1.88 14.11 12.71
CA ASP A 35 1.93 15.54 12.42
C ASP A 35 0.56 16.17 12.21
N GLY A 36 -0.52 15.44 12.47
CA GLY A 36 -1.85 16.00 12.28
C GLY A 36 -2.95 15.02 12.64
N GLY A 37 -4.19 15.39 12.32
CA GLY A 37 -5.35 14.59 12.65
C GLY A 37 -5.78 13.63 11.54
N TYR A 38 -4.85 13.18 10.73
CA TYR A 38 -5.14 12.33 9.59
C TYR A 38 -5.22 10.87 10.00
N LEU A 39 -6.29 10.19 9.61
CA LEU A 39 -6.52 8.79 9.95
C LEU A 39 -6.83 8.01 8.68
N ILE A 40 -6.12 6.91 8.46
CA ILE A 40 -6.48 5.91 7.45
C ILE A 40 -6.98 4.69 8.20
N ARG A 41 -8.16 4.20 7.81
CA ARG A 41 -8.71 2.96 8.34
C ARG A 41 -8.74 1.94 7.22
N VAL A 42 -8.00 0.86 7.34
CA VAL A 42 -8.02 -0.24 6.38
C VAL A 42 -8.84 -1.37 6.99
N ARG A 43 -10.00 -1.64 6.41
CA ARG A 43 -10.91 -2.66 6.94
C ARG A 43 -10.64 -4.03 6.36
N GLY A 44 -10.18 -4.08 5.13
CA GLY A 44 -9.89 -5.35 4.49
C GLY A 44 -9.25 -5.17 3.13
N VAL A 45 -8.69 -6.26 2.62
CA VAL A 45 -8.06 -6.31 1.31
C VAL A 45 -8.74 -7.42 0.52
N ASN A 46 -9.19 -7.09 -0.68
CA ASN A 46 -9.87 -8.05 -1.55
C ASN A 46 -8.85 -8.82 -2.39
N PRO A 47 -9.22 -10.00 -2.90
CA PRO A 47 -8.29 -10.80 -3.70
C PRO A 47 -7.75 -10.10 -4.94
N ASP A 48 -8.50 -9.14 -5.49
CA ASP A 48 -8.06 -8.40 -6.68
C ASP A 48 -7.13 -7.24 -6.34
N GLY A 49 -6.79 -7.05 -5.06
CA GLY A 49 -5.93 -5.97 -4.62
C GLY A 49 -6.65 -4.69 -4.25
N SER A 50 -7.96 -4.62 -4.46
CA SER A 50 -8.71 -3.46 -3.99
C SER A 50 -8.81 -3.48 -2.47
N VAL A 51 -8.87 -2.30 -1.86
CA VAL A 51 -8.82 -2.13 -0.41
C VAL A 51 -10.08 -1.41 0.05
N ASP A 52 -10.72 -1.99 1.08
CA ASP A 52 -11.81 -1.32 1.76
C ASP A 52 -11.20 -0.39 2.81
N ALA A 53 -11.17 0.91 2.49
CA ALA A 53 -10.49 1.88 3.33
C ALA A 53 -11.32 3.13 3.54
N GLY A 54 -11.05 3.81 4.65
CA GLY A 54 -11.60 5.12 4.93
C GLY A 54 -10.49 6.10 5.25
N TYR A 55 -10.72 7.37 4.96
CA TYR A 55 -9.78 8.44 5.25
C TYR A 55 -10.52 9.58 5.96
N PHE A 56 -9.92 10.10 7.03
CA PHE A 56 -10.56 11.09 7.90
C PHE A 56 -9.57 12.19 8.27
N ASN A 57 -10.04 13.47 8.25
CA ASN A 57 -9.20 14.63 8.60
C ASN A 57 -10.04 15.80 9.15
N PRO A 58 -10.61 15.75 10.35
CA PRO A 58 -11.05 14.55 11.06
C PRO A 58 -12.34 13.99 10.50
N ALA A 59 -13.09 14.80 9.73
CA ALA A 59 -14.29 14.31 9.09
C ALA A 59 -13.94 13.41 7.91
N LYS A 60 -14.88 12.58 7.52
CA LYS A 60 -14.67 11.64 6.43
C LYS A 60 -14.38 12.36 5.13
N ILE A 61 -13.33 11.93 4.44
CA ILE A 61 -12.95 12.39 3.10
C ILE A 61 -13.19 11.24 2.13
N ASN A 62 -13.83 11.51 1.02
CA ASN A 62 -14.18 10.49 0.06
C ASN A 62 -12.94 9.93 -0.64
N ILE A 63 -12.88 8.60 -0.72
CA ILE A 63 -11.82 7.89 -1.44
C ILE A 63 -12.37 7.44 -2.79
N ALA A 64 -11.67 7.82 -3.86
CA ALA A 64 -12.03 7.39 -5.21
C ALA A 64 -11.47 6.02 -5.52
N GLU A 65 -10.29 5.70 -4.98
CA GLU A 65 -9.60 4.45 -5.30
C GLU A 65 -8.66 4.08 -4.16
N ALA A 66 -8.63 2.81 -3.78
CA ALA A 66 -7.65 2.30 -2.83
C ALA A 66 -7.27 0.90 -3.27
N ASN A 67 -5.97 0.64 -3.36
CA ASN A 67 -5.50 -0.69 -3.74
C ASN A 67 -4.13 -0.96 -3.12
N VAL A 68 -3.77 -2.23 -3.11
CA VAL A 68 -2.51 -2.70 -2.57
C VAL A 68 -1.81 -3.54 -3.63
N SER A 69 -0.49 -3.44 -3.65
CA SER A 69 0.35 -4.17 -4.59
C SER A 69 1.72 -4.41 -3.96
N LEU A 70 2.57 -5.15 -4.66
CA LEU A 70 3.97 -5.26 -4.28
C LEU A 70 4.80 -4.34 -5.15
N TRP A 71 5.74 -3.64 -4.53
CA TRP A 71 6.72 -2.83 -5.23
C TRP A 71 8.09 -3.13 -4.64
N LYS A 72 8.94 -3.78 -5.42
CA LYS A 72 10.29 -4.18 -5.00
C LYS A 72 10.28 -4.89 -3.65
N GLY A 73 9.30 -5.78 -3.47
CA GLY A 73 9.17 -6.55 -2.23
C GLY A 73 8.43 -5.87 -1.10
N PHE A 74 8.13 -4.59 -1.22
CA PHE A 74 7.33 -3.87 -0.22
C PHE A 74 5.86 -3.97 -0.53
N VAL A 75 5.05 -4.07 0.50
CA VAL A 75 3.61 -3.89 0.36
C VAL A 75 3.35 -2.41 0.18
N LYS A 76 2.71 -2.05 -0.93
CA LYS A 76 2.42 -0.65 -1.27
C LYS A 76 0.93 -0.43 -1.21
N LEU A 77 0.51 0.57 -0.44
CA LEU A 77 -0.88 1.01 -0.35
C LEU A 77 -1.03 2.31 -1.13
N PHE A 78 -1.91 2.30 -2.12
CA PHE A 78 -2.24 3.48 -2.90
C PHE A 78 -3.64 3.93 -2.55
N ILE A 79 -3.82 5.22 -2.26
CA ILE A 79 -5.13 5.82 -1.99
C ILE A 79 -5.26 7.09 -2.82
N LYS A 80 -6.36 7.20 -3.57
CA LYS A 80 -6.68 8.42 -4.29
C LYS A 80 -7.93 9.03 -3.67
N LEU A 81 -7.83 10.29 -3.29
CA LEU A 81 -8.92 11.03 -2.69
C LEU A 81 -9.67 11.80 -3.76
N GLN A 82 -10.98 11.93 -3.59
CA GLN A 82 -11.79 12.74 -4.47
C GLN A 82 -12.90 13.36 -3.63
N ASP A 83 -12.65 14.56 -3.16
CA ASP A 83 -13.60 15.29 -2.32
C ASP A 83 -13.32 16.77 -2.44
N LYS A 84 -14.21 17.58 -1.87
CA LYS A 84 -13.99 19.01 -1.81
C LYS A 84 -12.69 19.28 -1.05
N GLY A 85 -11.79 20.03 -1.68
CA GLY A 85 -10.46 20.29 -1.12
C GLY A 85 -9.45 19.20 -1.40
N TYR A 86 -9.87 18.07 -1.99
CA TYR A 86 -8.99 16.93 -2.28
C TYR A 86 -9.24 16.43 -3.70
N PRO A 87 -8.95 17.26 -4.74
CA PRO A 87 -9.28 16.90 -6.12
C PRO A 87 -8.21 15.98 -6.71
N GLY A 88 -8.28 14.69 -6.38
CA GLY A 88 -7.33 13.70 -6.91
C GLY A 88 -6.02 13.61 -6.17
N SER A 89 -5.95 14.09 -4.93
CA SER A 89 -4.77 13.92 -4.09
C SER A 89 -4.52 12.44 -3.81
N THR A 90 -3.24 12.05 -3.71
CA THR A 90 -2.92 10.63 -3.59
C THR A 90 -1.91 10.37 -2.47
N TYR A 91 -2.05 9.21 -1.86
CA TYR A 91 -1.04 8.63 -0.99
C TYR A 91 -0.43 7.43 -1.69
N ASN A 92 0.90 7.35 -1.66
CA ASN A 92 1.66 6.16 -2.05
C ASN A 92 2.48 5.77 -0.83
N LEU A 93 2.05 4.74 -0.12
CA LEU A 93 2.62 4.37 1.16
C LEU A 93 3.20 2.96 1.08
N TYR A 94 4.34 2.76 1.73
CA TYR A 94 5.05 1.48 1.75
C TYR A 94 5.09 0.99 3.17
N TYR A 95 4.78 -0.28 3.38
CA TYR A 95 4.76 -0.86 4.71
C TYR A 95 6.16 -1.31 5.13
N TYR A 96 6.59 -0.88 6.30
CA TYR A 96 7.88 -1.22 6.90
C TYR A 96 7.62 -2.10 8.12
N PRO A 97 7.78 -3.43 7.99
CA PRO A 97 7.40 -4.37 9.06
C PRO A 97 8.16 -4.13 10.37
N GLU A 98 9.44 -3.80 10.30
CA GLU A 98 10.23 -3.65 11.51
C GLU A 98 9.76 -2.50 12.38
N LYS A 99 9.08 -1.54 11.81
CA LYS A 99 8.59 -0.37 12.54
C LYS A 99 7.08 -0.35 12.64
N ASP A 100 6.43 -1.30 11.99
CA ASP A 100 4.96 -1.34 11.87
C ASP A 100 4.45 0.05 11.45
N ALA A 101 4.99 0.55 10.35
CA ALA A 101 4.69 1.89 9.86
C ALA A 101 4.43 1.87 8.38
N LEU A 102 3.61 2.81 7.93
CA LEU A 102 3.40 3.10 6.52
C LEU A 102 4.09 4.43 6.22
N ALA A 103 5.04 4.42 5.31
CA ALA A 103 5.79 5.63 4.98
C ALA A 103 5.84 5.81 3.47
N GLY A 104 5.79 7.03 3.03
CA GLY A 104 5.84 7.32 1.61
C GLY A 104 5.52 8.76 1.32
N PHE A 105 4.62 8.98 0.34
CA PHE A 105 4.41 10.31 -0.21
C PHE A 105 2.93 10.65 -0.31
N TYR A 106 2.62 11.89 0.01
CA TYR A 106 1.30 12.48 -0.20
C TYR A 106 1.44 13.54 -1.29
N TYR A 107 0.68 13.38 -2.36
CA TYR A 107 0.60 14.38 -3.41
C TYR A 107 -0.66 15.21 -3.21
N GLN A 108 -0.49 16.49 -2.90
CA GLN A 108 -1.60 17.41 -2.72
C GLN A 108 -1.92 18.03 -4.07
N ALA A 109 -2.91 17.48 -4.75
CA ALA A 109 -3.20 17.83 -6.14
C ALA A 109 -3.62 19.29 -6.30
N ALA A 110 -4.31 19.87 -5.30
CA ALA A 110 -4.80 21.23 -5.39
C ALA A 110 -3.68 22.25 -5.62
N ILE A 111 -2.48 21.97 -5.12
CA ILE A 111 -1.34 22.89 -5.25
C ILE A 111 -0.12 22.26 -5.90
N GLY A 112 -0.23 20.99 -6.36
CA GLY A 112 0.86 20.33 -7.05
C GLY A 112 2.08 20.04 -6.21
N GLN A 113 1.92 19.82 -4.89
CA GLN A 113 3.03 19.61 -3.98
C GLN A 113 3.05 18.18 -3.48
N THR A 114 4.25 17.64 -3.30
CA THR A 114 4.46 16.29 -2.75
C THR A 114 5.19 16.39 -1.42
N TYR A 115 4.71 15.65 -0.42
CA TYR A 115 5.26 15.65 0.93
C TYR A 115 5.60 14.22 1.32
N GLU A 116 6.70 14.05 2.05
CA GLU A 116 6.99 12.79 2.72
C GLU A 116 6.10 12.68 3.95
N VAL A 117 5.51 11.51 4.14
CA VAL A 117 4.59 11.29 5.25
C VAL A 117 4.85 9.93 5.89
N ILE A 118 4.52 9.82 7.17
CA ILE A 118 4.59 8.58 7.91
C ILE A 118 3.28 8.41 8.67
N PHE A 119 2.72 7.20 8.58
CA PHE A 119 1.60 6.79 9.41
C PHE A 119 2.07 5.69 10.35
N VAL A 120 1.67 5.79 11.59
CA VAL A 120 1.94 4.74 12.58
C VAL A 120 0.62 4.12 13.01
N ARG A 121 0.69 2.90 13.53
CA ARG A 121 -0.54 2.21 13.94
C ARG A 121 -1.13 2.91 15.17
N LYS A 122 -2.44 3.10 15.10
CA LYS A 122 -3.17 3.72 16.17
C LYS A 122 -3.35 2.77 17.36
#